data_fe9a3eb56fac9082195aefff3c4a9d53
#
_entry.id   fe9a3eb56fac9082195aefff3c4a9d53
#
_cell.length_a   1.000
_cell.length_b   1.000
_cell.length_c   1.000
_cell.angle_alpha   90.00
_cell.angle_beta   90.00
_cell.angle_gamma   90.00
#
_symmetry.space_group_name_H-M   'P 1'
#
loop_
_entity.id
_entity.type
_entity.pdbx_description
1 polymer ?
#
loop_
_entity_poly.entity_id
_entity_poly.type
_entity_poly.pdbx_seq_one_letter_code
_entity_poly.pdbx_strand_id
1 'polypeptide(L)'
;ARRDAPHDGQRPTLLYGYGGFAVPMTPFYLGALGRQWLEQGGVFVLSCIRGGGEFGPDWHEAALAERRQVAFDDFLAIARQLIADGVTCPARLGIQGGSNGGLLVAAAMTQAPELFGAVVCEVPLTDMLRYTELSAGPSWIDEYGDPADPEHHAALAAYSPYQRLQAGVRYPATLVTTSSSDDRVHPGHARKFTARLGELGQPVLLYQSDAGGHSGQGGDMRQLAAEVARVTVFLYQQLMDAA
;
A
#
# COMPACT_ATOMS: atom_id res chain seq x y z
N ALA A 1 -8.48 7.41 -16.14
CA ALA A 1 -9.07 8.76 -16.07
C ALA A 1 -9.94 9.04 -17.28
N ARG A 2 -10.90 9.97 -17.15
CA ARG A 2 -11.64 10.50 -18.31
C ARG A 2 -10.70 11.38 -19.13
N ARG A 3 -10.80 11.27 -20.45
CA ARG A 3 -9.85 11.89 -21.40
C ARG A 3 -9.93 13.44 -21.42
N ASP A 4 -11.09 13.97 -21.08
CA ASP A 4 -11.45 15.39 -21.12
C ASP A 4 -11.43 16.10 -19.76
N ALA A 5 -10.92 15.41 -18.74
CA ALA A 5 -10.92 15.96 -17.40
C ALA A 5 -9.75 16.95 -17.19
N PRO A 6 -9.99 18.09 -16.52
CA PRO A 6 -8.98 19.13 -16.33
C PRO A 6 -7.81 18.66 -15.46
N HIS A 7 -6.65 19.26 -15.69
CA HIS A 7 -5.45 19.13 -14.83
C HIS A 7 -5.39 20.38 -13.92
N ASP A 8 -6.30 20.43 -12.94
CA ASP A 8 -6.46 21.56 -12.01
C ASP A 8 -6.03 21.22 -10.57
N GLY A 9 -5.44 20.04 -10.39
CA GLY A 9 -4.99 19.56 -9.09
C GLY A 9 -6.10 19.06 -8.18
N GLN A 10 -7.36 19.08 -8.61
CA GLN A 10 -8.51 18.78 -7.75
C GLN A 10 -9.07 17.37 -7.92
N ARG A 11 -8.43 16.52 -8.72
CA ARG A 11 -8.97 15.20 -9.03
C ARG A 11 -8.62 14.18 -7.95
N PRO A 12 -9.61 13.52 -7.35
CA PRO A 12 -9.35 12.37 -6.50
C PRO A 12 -8.57 11.31 -7.28
N THR A 13 -7.39 10.97 -6.80
CA THR A 13 -6.47 10.07 -7.50
C THR A 13 -6.11 8.90 -6.59
N LEU A 14 -6.23 7.70 -7.11
CA LEU A 14 -5.79 6.48 -6.44
C LEU A 14 -4.55 5.94 -7.16
N LEU A 15 -3.41 5.96 -6.49
CA LEU A 15 -2.16 5.37 -6.94
C LEU A 15 -2.03 3.97 -6.34
N TYR A 16 -1.98 2.96 -7.20
CA TYR A 16 -1.84 1.55 -6.84
C TYR A 16 -0.44 1.04 -7.20
N GLY A 17 0.15 0.24 -6.32
CA GLY A 17 1.44 -0.39 -6.57
C GLY A 17 1.65 -1.71 -5.86
N TYR A 18 2.64 -2.46 -6.35
CA TYR A 18 3.10 -3.70 -5.73
C TYR A 18 4.63 -3.69 -5.52
N GLY A 19 5.42 -3.66 -6.58
CA GLY A 19 6.86 -3.41 -6.56
C GLY A 19 7.70 -4.48 -5.85
N GLY A 20 7.48 -5.76 -6.13
CA GLY A 20 8.26 -6.85 -5.57
C GLY A 20 7.98 -8.19 -6.23
N PHE A 21 8.80 -9.20 -5.90
CA PHE A 21 8.64 -10.60 -6.32
C PHE A 21 8.55 -10.79 -7.83
N ALA A 22 9.12 -9.89 -8.62
CA ALA A 22 9.01 -9.88 -10.09
C ALA A 22 7.54 -9.93 -10.58
N VAL A 23 6.57 -9.48 -9.76
CA VAL A 23 5.16 -9.43 -10.16
C VAL A 23 4.91 -8.22 -11.06
N PRO A 24 4.55 -8.41 -12.34
CA PRO A 24 4.33 -7.28 -13.24
C PRO A 24 2.97 -6.63 -13.00
N MET A 25 2.94 -5.32 -12.85
CA MET A 25 1.72 -4.53 -12.83
C MET A 25 1.32 -4.18 -14.26
N THR A 26 0.46 -4.99 -14.85
CA THR A 26 -0.09 -4.78 -16.19
C THR A 26 -1.52 -4.25 -16.13
N PRO A 27 -2.00 -3.50 -17.14
CA PRO A 27 -3.37 -3.03 -17.17
C PRO A 27 -4.37 -4.18 -17.00
N PHE A 28 -5.33 -4.00 -16.10
CA PHE A 28 -6.38 -4.97 -15.83
C PHE A 28 -7.76 -4.30 -15.77
N TYR A 29 -8.80 -5.10 -15.87
CA TYR A 29 -10.17 -4.61 -15.75
C TYR A 29 -10.51 -4.30 -14.30
N LEU A 30 -10.80 -3.04 -14.00
CA LEU A 30 -11.07 -2.55 -12.66
C LEU A 30 -12.45 -2.97 -12.09
N GLY A 31 -13.34 -3.53 -12.93
CA GLY A 31 -14.65 -3.99 -12.49
C GLY A 31 -15.48 -2.90 -11.79
N ALA A 32 -16.00 -3.25 -10.62
CA ALA A 32 -16.83 -2.34 -9.83
C ALA A 32 -16.09 -1.09 -9.37
N LEU A 33 -14.83 -1.20 -9.00
CA LEU A 33 -13.98 -0.06 -8.63
C LEU A 33 -13.83 0.92 -9.80
N GLY A 34 -13.59 0.41 -11.02
CA GLY A 34 -13.51 1.25 -12.21
C GLY A 34 -14.78 2.07 -12.44
N ARG A 35 -15.94 1.44 -12.32
CA ARG A 35 -17.22 2.13 -12.44
C ARG A 35 -17.44 3.14 -11.32
N GLN A 36 -17.24 2.75 -10.10
CA GLN A 36 -17.47 3.61 -8.95
C GLN A 36 -16.45 4.76 -8.87
N TRP A 37 -15.21 4.54 -9.24
CA TRP A 37 -14.14 5.54 -9.13
C TRP A 37 -14.01 6.44 -10.37
N LEU A 38 -13.88 5.83 -11.56
CA LEU A 38 -13.61 6.58 -12.79
C LEU A 38 -14.84 7.32 -13.31
N GLU A 39 -16.04 6.76 -13.20
CA GLU A 39 -17.27 7.42 -13.63
C GLU A 39 -17.61 8.65 -12.76
N GLN A 40 -17.16 8.64 -11.50
CA GLN A 40 -17.30 9.78 -10.58
C GLN A 40 -16.18 10.83 -10.72
N GLY A 41 -15.34 10.72 -11.74
CA GLY A 41 -14.28 11.69 -12.03
C GLY A 41 -12.93 11.37 -11.42
N GLY A 42 -12.80 10.26 -10.67
CA GLY A 42 -11.53 9.82 -10.11
C GLY A 42 -10.50 9.43 -11.15
N VAL A 43 -9.24 9.43 -10.75
CA VAL A 43 -8.09 8.92 -11.51
C VAL A 43 -7.59 7.65 -10.86
N PHE A 44 -7.30 6.63 -11.65
CA PHE A 44 -6.59 5.44 -11.20
C PHE A 44 -5.22 5.38 -11.89
N VAL A 45 -4.17 5.26 -11.11
CA VAL A 45 -2.78 5.16 -11.58
C VAL A 45 -2.22 3.82 -11.14
N LEU A 46 -1.76 3.04 -12.10
CA LEU A 46 -1.07 1.78 -11.88
C LEU A 46 0.43 2.02 -12.03
N SER A 47 1.20 1.80 -10.96
CA SER A 47 2.63 2.04 -10.97
C SER A 47 3.41 0.81 -11.46
N CYS A 48 4.34 1.04 -12.39
CA CYS A 48 5.34 0.06 -12.84
C CYS A 48 6.68 0.47 -12.23
N ILE A 49 6.99 -0.04 -11.04
CA ILE A 49 8.16 0.36 -10.25
C ILE A 49 9.15 -0.79 -10.11
N ARG A 50 10.42 -0.47 -9.84
CA ARG A 50 11.45 -1.48 -9.62
C ARG A 50 11.08 -2.43 -8.48
N GLY A 51 11.51 -3.69 -8.59
CA GLY A 51 11.04 -4.80 -7.76
C GLY A 51 9.93 -5.61 -8.43
N GLY A 52 9.15 -5.02 -9.35
CA GLY A 52 8.21 -5.73 -10.23
C GLY A 52 8.88 -6.45 -11.39
N GLY A 53 8.08 -7.10 -12.23
CA GLY A 53 8.55 -7.88 -13.39
C GLY A 53 8.34 -7.20 -14.75
N GLU A 54 7.88 -5.94 -14.77
CA GLU A 54 7.40 -5.25 -15.97
C GLU A 54 8.46 -5.14 -17.07
N PHE A 55 9.73 -4.97 -16.68
CA PHE A 55 10.84 -4.76 -17.62
C PHE A 55 11.92 -5.86 -17.52
N GLY A 56 11.57 -7.02 -16.98
CA GLY A 56 12.45 -8.18 -16.90
C GLY A 56 13.22 -8.31 -15.59
N PRO A 57 14.19 -9.29 -15.52
CA PRO A 57 14.89 -9.64 -14.27
C PRO A 57 15.64 -8.47 -13.62
N ASP A 58 16.35 -7.68 -14.40
CA ASP A 58 17.13 -6.53 -13.89
C ASP A 58 16.25 -5.51 -13.17
N TRP A 59 14.99 -5.36 -13.60
CA TRP A 59 14.00 -4.48 -12.98
C TRP A 59 13.63 -4.96 -11.58
N HIS A 60 13.47 -6.27 -11.41
CA HIS A 60 13.23 -6.90 -10.13
C HIS A 60 14.48 -6.82 -9.22
N GLU A 61 15.63 -7.25 -9.75
CA GLU A 61 16.87 -7.33 -8.99
C GLU A 61 17.36 -5.97 -8.46
N ALA A 62 16.99 -4.88 -9.16
CA ALA A 62 17.32 -3.52 -8.73
C ALA A 62 16.74 -3.14 -7.36
N ALA A 63 15.75 -3.87 -6.85
CA ALA A 63 15.08 -3.59 -5.57
C ALA A 63 15.08 -4.79 -4.59
N LEU A 64 16.05 -5.68 -4.70
CA LEU A 64 16.21 -6.80 -3.76
C LEU A 64 16.96 -6.40 -2.49
N ALA A 65 16.62 -7.03 -1.40
CA ALA A 65 17.28 -6.98 -0.09
C ALA A 65 17.62 -5.52 0.33
N GLU A 66 18.90 -5.19 0.52
CA GLU A 66 19.37 -3.88 0.95
C GLU A 66 19.03 -2.74 -0.03
N ARG A 67 18.73 -3.07 -1.30
CA ARG A 67 18.32 -2.10 -2.31
C ARG A 67 16.82 -1.83 -2.34
N ARG A 68 16.05 -2.40 -1.41
CA ARG A 68 14.59 -2.29 -1.38
C ARG A 68 14.05 -0.87 -1.40
N GLN A 69 14.79 0.08 -0.85
CA GLN A 69 14.41 1.50 -0.83
C GLN A 69 14.11 2.06 -2.22
N VAL A 70 14.76 1.54 -3.26
CA VAL A 70 14.56 1.96 -4.65
C VAL A 70 13.09 1.83 -5.10
N ALA A 71 12.37 0.78 -4.67
CA ALA A 71 10.96 0.62 -4.99
C ALA A 71 10.09 1.71 -4.33
N PHE A 72 10.41 2.07 -3.10
CA PHE A 72 9.71 3.16 -2.39
C PHE A 72 10.00 4.52 -3.01
N ASP A 73 11.25 4.76 -3.40
CA ASP A 73 11.66 6.00 -4.07
C ASP A 73 10.94 6.18 -5.41
N ASP A 74 10.82 5.12 -6.21
CA ASP A 74 10.07 5.14 -7.48
C ASP A 74 8.59 5.49 -7.24
N PHE A 75 7.97 4.86 -6.24
CA PHE A 75 6.56 5.10 -5.90
C PHE A 75 6.32 6.53 -5.42
N LEU A 76 7.20 7.04 -4.56
CA LEU A 76 7.15 8.42 -4.07
C LEU A 76 7.42 9.43 -5.20
N ALA A 77 8.31 9.10 -6.15
CA ALA A 77 8.56 9.94 -7.33
C ALA A 77 7.30 10.07 -8.20
N ILE A 78 6.57 8.96 -8.43
CA ILE A 78 5.28 9.00 -9.15
C ILE A 78 4.27 9.89 -8.40
N ALA A 79 4.15 9.75 -7.09
CA ALA A 79 3.24 10.57 -6.29
C ALA A 79 3.55 12.07 -6.41
N ARG A 80 4.82 12.45 -6.30
CA ARG A 80 5.28 13.83 -6.47
C ARG A 80 5.02 14.35 -7.89
N GLN A 81 5.25 13.51 -8.90
CA GLN A 81 5.03 13.90 -10.29
C GLN A 81 3.54 14.14 -10.59
N LEU A 82 2.64 13.29 -10.08
CA LEU A 82 1.19 13.49 -10.23
C LEU A 82 0.71 14.82 -9.64
N ILE A 83 1.30 15.23 -8.51
CA ILE A 83 1.01 16.52 -7.88
C ILE A 83 1.61 17.68 -8.72
N ALA A 84 2.85 17.55 -9.14
CA ALA A 84 3.54 18.56 -9.95
C ALA A 84 2.86 18.82 -11.29
N ASP A 85 2.33 17.77 -11.93
CA ASP A 85 1.61 17.85 -13.19
C ASP A 85 0.16 18.38 -13.03
N GLY A 86 -0.26 18.71 -11.81
CA GLY A 86 -1.62 19.19 -11.56
C GLY A 86 -2.71 18.13 -11.79
N VAL A 87 -2.37 16.84 -11.74
CA VAL A 87 -3.36 15.76 -11.82
C VAL A 87 -4.18 15.72 -10.55
N THR A 88 -3.53 15.92 -9.41
CA THR A 88 -4.11 15.85 -8.05
C THR A 88 -3.37 16.77 -7.10
N CYS A 89 -3.80 16.81 -5.83
CA CYS A 89 -3.06 17.42 -4.73
C CYS A 89 -2.93 16.42 -3.57
N PRO A 90 -2.08 16.67 -2.57
CA PRO A 90 -1.90 15.75 -1.44
C PRO A 90 -3.20 15.35 -0.75
N ALA A 91 -4.11 16.28 -0.52
CA ALA A 91 -5.40 16.02 0.12
C ALA A 91 -6.32 15.09 -0.69
N ARG A 92 -6.07 14.95 -1.99
CA ARG A 92 -6.87 14.13 -2.92
C ARG A 92 -6.10 12.94 -3.51
N LEU A 93 -4.87 12.71 -3.08
CA LEU A 93 -4.06 11.57 -3.48
C LEU A 93 -4.17 10.45 -2.43
N GLY A 94 -4.78 9.35 -2.81
CA GLY A 94 -4.78 8.11 -2.04
C GLY A 94 -3.81 7.09 -2.62
N ILE A 95 -3.30 6.22 -1.75
CA ILE A 95 -2.47 5.09 -2.14
C ILE A 95 -3.08 3.78 -1.67
N GLN A 96 -2.96 2.74 -2.50
CA GLN A 96 -3.46 1.41 -2.19
C GLN A 96 -2.46 0.33 -2.61
N GLY A 97 -2.33 -0.69 -1.78
CA GLY A 97 -1.55 -1.88 -2.09
C GLY A 97 -1.79 -3.01 -1.10
N GLY A 98 -1.63 -4.23 -1.57
CA GLY A 98 -1.84 -5.43 -0.76
C GLY A 98 -0.57 -6.28 -0.65
N SER A 99 -0.41 -7.01 0.47
CA SER A 99 0.73 -7.90 0.70
C SER A 99 2.06 -7.10 0.66
N ASN A 100 2.95 -7.41 -0.28
CA ASN A 100 4.12 -6.57 -0.57
C ASN A 100 3.73 -5.14 -0.97
N GLY A 101 2.61 -4.94 -1.69
CA GLY A 101 2.04 -3.62 -1.95
C GLY A 101 1.56 -2.93 -0.67
N GLY A 102 1.13 -3.68 0.34
CA GLY A 102 0.83 -3.18 1.67
C GLY A 102 2.07 -2.66 2.39
N LEU A 103 3.21 -3.35 2.27
CA LEU A 103 4.51 -2.84 2.72
C LEU A 103 4.86 -1.55 1.96
N LEU A 104 4.71 -1.54 0.64
CA LEU A 104 4.99 -0.37 -0.20
C LEU A 104 4.25 0.88 0.29
N VAL A 105 2.93 0.79 0.44
CA VAL A 105 2.12 1.96 0.83
C VAL A 105 2.34 2.36 2.29
N ALA A 106 2.57 1.42 3.20
CA ALA A 106 2.91 1.71 4.58
C ALA A 106 4.29 2.38 4.70
N ALA A 107 5.28 1.92 3.93
CA ALA A 107 6.59 2.56 3.87
C ALA A 107 6.52 3.97 3.25
N ALA A 108 5.80 4.14 2.14
CA ALA A 108 5.59 5.45 1.51
C ALA A 108 4.91 6.43 2.48
N MET A 109 3.85 6.00 3.17
CA MET A 109 3.16 6.81 4.18
C MET A 109 4.08 7.26 5.33
N THR A 110 4.96 6.37 5.81
CA THR A 110 5.85 6.71 6.92
C THR A 110 7.07 7.54 6.50
N GLN A 111 7.41 7.57 5.21
CA GLN A 111 8.53 8.34 4.66
C GLN A 111 8.12 9.74 4.17
N ALA A 112 6.90 9.88 3.64
CA ALA A 112 6.38 11.13 3.10
C ALA A 112 4.87 11.27 3.37
N PRO A 113 4.46 11.34 4.66
CA PRO A 113 3.04 11.38 5.04
C PRO A 113 2.29 12.59 4.46
N GLU A 114 2.99 13.68 4.20
CA GLU A 114 2.44 14.93 3.66
C GLU A 114 1.96 14.82 2.20
N LEU A 115 2.33 13.76 1.48
CA LEU A 115 1.93 13.57 0.09
C LEU A 115 0.53 12.95 -0.06
N PHE A 116 -0.05 12.42 1.01
CA PHE A 116 -1.22 11.55 0.89
C PHE A 116 -2.39 12.00 1.77
N GLY A 117 -3.61 11.95 1.22
CA GLY A 117 -4.85 12.16 1.93
C GLY A 117 -5.43 10.88 2.54
N ALA A 118 -5.17 9.73 1.92
CA ALA A 118 -5.66 8.43 2.38
C ALA A 118 -4.71 7.28 2.03
N VAL A 119 -4.71 6.25 2.87
CA VAL A 119 -3.94 5.01 2.66
C VAL A 119 -4.84 3.78 2.83
N VAL A 120 -4.84 2.89 1.85
CA VAL A 120 -5.46 1.56 1.95
C VAL A 120 -4.34 0.53 1.96
N CYS A 121 -4.15 -0.12 3.09
CA CYS A 121 -3.04 -1.02 3.39
C CYS A 121 -3.60 -2.43 3.65
N GLU A 122 -3.54 -3.30 2.64
CA GLU A 122 -4.23 -4.59 2.65
C GLU A 122 -3.24 -5.73 2.94
N VAL A 123 -3.60 -6.61 3.88
CA VAL A 123 -2.81 -7.78 4.31
C VAL A 123 -1.29 -7.52 4.36
N PRO A 124 -0.85 -6.42 5.02
CA PRO A 124 0.47 -5.84 4.82
C PRO A 124 1.56 -6.53 5.64
N LEU A 125 2.82 -6.42 5.16
CA LEU A 125 4.01 -6.58 5.98
C LEU A 125 4.40 -5.21 6.55
N THR A 126 4.42 -5.05 7.85
CA THR A 126 4.72 -3.74 8.48
C THR A 126 5.84 -3.78 9.50
N ASP A 127 6.15 -4.96 10.05
CA ASP A 127 7.25 -5.18 11.00
C ASP A 127 8.33 -6.04 10.33
N MET A 128 9.22 -5.38 9.61
CA MET A 128 10.23 -6.06 8.80
C MET A 128 11.41 -6.59 9.62
N LEU A 129 11.58 -6.13 10.85
CA LEU A 129 12.62 -6.67 11.73
C LEU A 129 12.25 -8.05 12.32
N ARG A 130 10.96 -8.40 12.26
CA ARG A 130 10.45 -9.67 12.80
C ARG A 130 9.66 -10.49 11.78
N TYR A 131 9.71 -10.13 10.51
CA TYR A 131 8.89 -10.80 9.51
C TYR A 131 9.23 -12.28 9.37
N THR A 132 10.48 -12.67 9.58
CA THR A 132 10.93 -14.07 9.53
C THR A 132 10.43 -14.93 10.71
N GLU A 133 9.93 -14.32 11.77
CA GLU A 133 9.30 -15.02 12.91
C GLU A 133 7.80 -15.27 12.69
N LEU A 134 7.22 -14.78 11.59
CA LEU A 134 5.78 -14.68 11.37
C LEU A 134 5.34 -15.42 10.11
N SER A 135 4.51 -16.47 10.26
CA SER A 135 3.93 -17.28 9.16
C SER A 135 4.96 -17.69 8.10
N ALA A 136 4.71 -17.38 6.81
CA ALA A 136 5.60 -17.73 5.70
C ALA A 136 6.83 -16.81 5.56
N GLY A 137 7.05 -15.87 6.49
CA GLY A 137 8.14 -14.88 6.44
C GLY A 137 9.52 -15.42 6.10
N PRO A 138 9.99 -16.56 6.69
CA PRO A 138 11.32 -17.10 6.34
C PRO A 138 11.50 -17.40 4.84
N SER A 139 10.43 -17.65 4.10
CA SER A 139 10.50 -17.93 2.67
C SER A 139 10.79 -16.69 1.80
N TRP A 140 10.84 -15.49 2.37
CA TRP A 140 11.04 -14.23 1.64
C TRP A 140 12.40 -13.57 1.89
N ILE A 141 13.34 -14.32 2.49
CA ILE A 141 14.69 -13.80 2.78
C ILE A 141 15.42 -13.36 1.49
N ASP A 142 15.24 -14.10 0.39
CA ASP A 142 15.84 -13.75 -0.90
C ASP A 142 15.28 -12.43 -1.47
N GLU A 143 14.06 -12.04 -1.10
CA GLU A 143 13.44 -10.79 -1.54
C GLU A 143 13.80 -9.61 -0.64
N TYR A 144 13.78 -9.80 0.70
CA TYR A 144 13.89 -8.70 1.66
C TYR A 144 15.22 -8.64 2.42
N GLY A 145 15.99 -9.73 2.42
CA GLY A 145 17.18 -9.88 3.26
C GLY A 145 16.85 -10.49 4.64
N ASP A 146 17.85 -11.14 5.25
CA ASP A 146 17.71 -11.78 6.56
C ASP A 146 17.87 -10.74 7.70
N PRO A 147 16.88 -10.55 8.59
CA PRO A 147 17.03 -9.67 9.75
C PRO A 147 18.15 -10.07 10.72
N ALA A 148 18.63 -11.32 10.68
CA ALA A 148 19.76 -11.79 11.48
C ALA A 148 21.12 -11.34 10.90
N ASP A 149 21.20 -10.98 9.63
CA ASP A 149 22.37 -10.38 9.02
C ASP A 149 22.44 -8.88 9.35
N PRO A 150 23.55 -8.34 9.86
CA PRO A 150 23.65 -6.94 10.27
C PRO A 150 23.42 -5.92 9.15
N GLU A 151 23.83 -6.21 7.91
CA GLU A 151 23.65 -5.31 6.76
C GLU A 151 22.18 -5.28 6.34
N HIS A 152 21.56 -6.45 6.19
CA HIS A 152 20.12 -6.57 5.90
C HIS A 152 19.28 -5.98 7.03
N HIS A 153 19.65 -6.19 8.30
CA HIS A 153 18.95 -5.60 9.43
C HIS A 153 18.91 -4.07 9.36
N ALA A 154 20.05 -3.46 9.06
CA ALA A 154 20.13 -2.00 8.93
C ALA A 154 19.22 -1.47 7.80
N ALA A 155 19.23 -2.14 6.65
CA ALA A 155 18.35 -1.81 5.52
C ALA A 155 16.88 -1.99 5.88
N LEU A 156 16.51 -3.13 6.49
CA LEU A 156 15.14 -3.41 6.94
C LEU A 156 14.66 -2.37 7.96
N ALA A 157 15.47 -2.01 8.94
CA ALA A 157 15.15 -1.02 9.96
C ALA A 157 14.92 0.38 9.36
N ALA A 158 15.67 0.72 8.30
CA ALA A 158 15.57 2.02 7.65
C ALA A 158 14.18 2.27 7.01
N TYR A 159 13.51 1.22 6.52
CA TYR A 159 12.20 1.38 5.88
C TYR A 159 11.03 0.72 6.62
N SER A 160 11.26 -0.14 7.62
CA SER A 160 10.20 -0.90 8.29
C SER A 160 9.10 0.00 8.86
N PRO A 161 7.86 -0.09 8.34
CA PRO A 161 6.82 0.89 8.65
C PRO A 161 6.49 0.98 10.14
N TYR A 162 6.40 -0.16 10.83
CA TYR A 162 6.07 -0.21 12.25
C TYR A 162 7.10 0.53 13.12
N GLN A 163 8.40 0.35 12.84
CA GLN A 163 9.48 1.02 13.57
C GLN A 163 9.61 2.50 13.21
N ARG A 164 9.16 2.90 12.03
CA ARG A 164 9.22 4.29 11.56
C ARG A 164 8.11 5.18 12.10
N LEU A 165 7.06 4.64 12.69
CA LEU A 165 5.99 5.44 13.26
C LEU A 165 6.50 6.27 14.45
N GLN A 166 6.35 7.59 14.36
CA GLN A 166 6.88 8.57 15.34
C GLN A 166 5.77 9.41 15.95
N ALA A 167 5.93 9.76 17.22
CA ALA A 167 5.07 10.73 17.88
C ALA A 167 5.28 12.13 17.28
N GLY A 168 4.20 12.90 17.19
CA GLY A 168 4.24 14.27 16.66
C GLY A 168 4.20 14.37 15.14
N VAL A 169 4.31 13.24 14.41
CA VAL A 169 4.08 13.20 12.97
C VAL A 169 2.60 13.00 12.70
N ARG A 170 2.03 13.77 11.77
CA ARG A 170 0.66 13.59 11.31
C ARG A 170 0.65 12.63 10.11
N TYR A 171 0.02 11.49 10.30
CA TYR A 171 -0.17 10.51 9.23
C TYR A 171 -1.55 10.65 8.58
N PRO A 172 -1.68 10.30 7.28
CA PRO A 172 -2.98 10.31 6.58
C PRO A 172 -3.96 9.30 7.18
N ALA A 173 -5.25 9.51 6.93
CA ALA A 173 -6.27 8.53 7.28
C ALA A 173 -5.94 7.18 6.65
N THR A 174 -5.92 6.11 7.45
CA THR A 174 -5.45 4.79 7.03
C THR A 174 -6.48 3.72 7.29
N LEU A 175 -6.85 2.97 6.25
CA LEU A 175 -7.60 1.73 6.36
C LEU A 175 -6.63 0.55 6.24
N VAL A 176 -6.53 -0.25 7.29
CA VAL A 176 -5.76 -1.50 7.29
C VAL A 176 -6.73 -2.67 7.21
N THR A 177 -6.50 -3.60 6.28
CA THR A 177 -7.30 -4.82 6.19
C THR A 177 -6.44 -6.06 6.38
N THR A 178 -7.01 -7.11 6.99
CA THR A 178 -6.34 -8.41 7.17
C THR A 178 -7.37 -9.53 7.35
N SER A 179 -6.92 -10.77 7.35
CA SER A 179 -7.72 -11.93 7.75
C SER A 179 -7.13 -12.62 8.96
N SER A 180 -7.97 -13.08 9.89
CA SER A 180 -7.52 -13.91 11.01
C SER A 180 -6.92 -15.25 10.58
N SER A 181 -7.30 -15.71 9.38
CA SER A 181 -6.87 -16.97 8.76
C SER A 181 -5.77 -16.76 7.69
N ASP A 182 -5.13 -15.59 7.66
CA ASP A 182 -4.01 -15.36 6.73
C ASP A 182 -2.79 -16.17 7.15
N ASP A 183 -2.51 -17.22 6.39
CA ASP A 183 -1.42 -18.16 6.61
C ASP A 183 -0.11 -17.74 5.92
N ARG A 184 -0.17 -16.76 5.04
CA ARG A 184 0.97 -16.20 4.32
C ARG A 184 1.57 -15.02 5.06
N VAL A 185 0.82 -13.93 5.19
CA VAL A 185 1.23 -12.74 5.95
C VAL A 185 0.49 -12.73 7.29
N HIS A 186 1.21 -12.99 8.36
CA HIS A 186 0.62 -13.09 9.69
C HIS A 186 -0.16 -11.81 10.07
N PRO A 187 -1.42 -11.90 10.53
CA PRO A 187 -2.26 -10.73 10.86
C PRO A 187 -1.68 -9.84 11.96
N GLY A 188 -0.68 -10.33 12.67
CA GLY A 188 0.10 -9.57 13.64
C GLY A 188 0.73 -8.31 13.06
N HIS A 189 1.14 -8.32 11.79
CA HIS A 189 1.64 -7.12 11.10
C HIS A 189 0.59 -6.01 11.09
N ALA A 190 -0.59 -6.30 10.57
CA ALA A 190 -1.71 -5.36 10.50
C ALA A 190 -2.15 -4.87 11.88
N ARG A 191 -2.31 -5.79 12.84
CA ARG A 191 -2.74 -5.49 14.21
C ARG A 191 -1.76 -4.57 14.94
N LYS A 192 -0.46 -4.88 14.90
CA LYS A 192 0.59 -4.08 15.55
C LYS A 192 0.68 -2.68 14.96
N PHE A 193 0.65 -2.58 13.64
CA PHE A 193 0.72 -1.31 12.92
C PHE A 193 -0.48 -0.41 13.25
N THR A 194 -1.68 -0.98 13.22
CA THR A 194 -2.92 -0.27 13.61
C THR A 194 -2.89 0.17 15.07
N ALA A 195 -2.50 -0.72 15.98
CA ALA A 195 -2.40 -0.39 17.40
C ALA A 195 -1.44 0.78 17.62
N ARG A 196 -0.28 0.75 16.96
CA ARG A 196 0.72 1.81 17.08
C ARG A 196 0.24 3.15 16.52
N LEU A 197 -0.44 3.16 15.38
CA LEU A 197 -1.08 4.37 14.86
C LEU A 197 -2.14 4.91 15.83
N GLY A 198 -2.97 4.04 16.41
CA GLY A 198 -3.96 4.40 17.42
C GLY A 198 -3.34 5.00 18.69
N GLU A 199 -2.25 4.40 19.21
CA GLU A 199 -1.49 4.93 20.36
C GLU A 199 -0.93 6.35 20.08
N LEU A 200 -0.57 6.61 18.83
CA LEU A 200 -0.10 7.92 18.38
C LEU A 200 -1.24 8.91 18.06
N GLY A 201 -2.51 8.51 18.31
CA GLY A 201 -3.68 9.36 18.05
C GLY A 201 -3.97 9.59 16.57
N GLN A 202 -3.49 8.72 15.67
CA GLN A 202 -3.67 8.89 14.22
C GLN A 202 -5.01 8.29 13.75
N PRO A 203 -5.62 8.85 12.69
CA PRO A 203 -6.88 8.33 12.14
C PRO A 203 -6.65 6.98 11.43
N VAL A 204 -6.97 5.89 12.10
CA VAL A 204 -6.78 4.53 11.58
C VAL A 204 -8.01 3.66 11.82
N LEU A 205 -8.36 2.86 10.82
CA LEU A 205 -9.39 1.84 10.87
C LEU A 205 -8.75 0.47 10.59
N LEU A 206 -9.10 -0.55 11.39
CA LEU A 206 -8.75 -1.93 11.12
C LEU A 206 -9.99 -2.72 10.74
N TYR A 207 -9.96 -3.36 9.59
CA TYR A 207 -10.92 -4.42 9.27
C TYR A 207 -10.22 -5.77 9.23
N GLN A 208 -10.67 -6.68 10.07
CA GLN A 208 -10.21 -8.06 10.07
C GLN A 208 -11.36 -8.98 9.69
N SER A 209 -11.18 -9.74 8.60
CA SER A 209 -12.08 -10.82 8.23
C SER A 209 -11.79 -12.07 9.03
N ASP A 210 -12.83 -12.82 9.39
CA ASP A 210 -12.70 -14.16 10.00
C ASP A 210 -12.78 -15.28 8.94
N ALA A 211 -13.02 -14.92 7.68
CA ALA A 211 -13.11 -15.84 6.54
C ALA A 211 -12.11 -15.48 5.44
N GLY A 212 -11.71 -16.48 4.68
CA GLY A 212 -10.70 -16.33 3.64
C GLY A 212 -9.28 -16.35 4.20
N GLY A 213 -8.28 -16.62 3.35
CA GLY A 213 -6.86 -16.54 3.68
C GLY A 213 -6.23 -15.24 3.20
N HIS A 214 -4.97 -15.31 2.78
CA HIS A 214 -4.22 -14.16 2.25
C HIS A 214 -4.88 -13.48 1.04
N SER A 215 -5.53 -14.25 0.18
CA SER A 215 -6.23 -13.74 -1.01
C SER A 215 -7.63 -13.19 -0.71
N GLY A 216 -8.03 -13.09 0.57
CA GLY A 216 -9.35 -12.59 1.00
C GLY A 216 -10.44 -13.66 0.84
N GLN A 217 -11.23 -13.59 -0.11
CA GLN A 217 -12.62 -13.98 -0.25
C GLN A 217 -13.00 -15.45 -0.32
N GLY A 218 -12.13 -16.42 -0.23
CA GLY A 218 -12.54 -17.85 -0.29
C GLY A 218 -13.57 -18.23 -1.38
N GLY A 219 -13.72 -17.41 -2.43
CA GLY A 219 -14.67 -17.63 -3.51
C GLY A 219 -16.08 -17.06 -3.31
N ASP A 220 -16.38 -16.39 -2.20
CA ASP A 220 -17.68 -15.77 -1.97
C ASP A 220 -17.76 -14.36 -2.60
N MET A 221 -18.58 -14.23 -3.67
CA MET A 221 -18.79 -12.96 -4.37
C MET A 221 -19.41 -11.87 -3.50
N ARG A 222 -20.21 -12.22 -2.48
CA ARG A 222 -20.78 -11.24 -1.56
C ARG A 222 -19.71 -10.64 -0.66
N GLN A 223 -18.81 -11.45 -0.19
CA GLN A 223 -17.69 -11.01 0.63
C GLN A 223 -16.73 -10.12 -0.18
N LEU A 224 -16.41 -10.52 -1.41
CA LEU A 224 -15.65 -9.68 -2.35
C LEU A 224 -16.32 -8.32 -2.57
N ALA A 225 -17.63 -8.31 -2.82
CA ALA A 225 -18.35 -7.07 -3.01
C ALA A 225 -18.32 -6.17 -1.76
N ALA A 226 -18.41 -6.76 -0.56
CA ALA A 226 -18.33 -6.02 0.69
C ALA A 226 -16.91 -5.44 0.93
N GLU A 227 -15.86 -6.17 0.55
CA GLU A 227 -14.47 -5.70 0.64
C GLU A 227 -14.23 -4.53 -0.30
N VAL A 228 -14.62 -4.65 -1.57
CA VAL A 228 -14.53 -3.56 -2.57
C VAL A 228 -15.34 -2.35 -2.11
N ALA A 229 -16.56 -2.56 -1.61
CA ALA A 229 -17.40 -1.46 -1.12
C ALA A 229 -16.75 -0.72 0.07
N ARG A 230 -16.14 -1.44 1.01
CA ARG A 230 -15.48 -0.87 2.17
C ARG A 230 -14.31 0.04 1.76
N VAL A 231 -13.44 -0.45 0.89
CA VAL A 231 -12.31 0.31 0.34
C VAL A 231 -12.83 1.54 -0.41
N THR A 232 -13.83 1.35 -1.27
CA THR A 232 -14.41 2.44 -2.07
C THR A 232 -15.03 3.52 -1.18
N VAL A 233 -15.86 3.14 -0.20
CA VAL A 233 -16.49 4.10 0.73
C VAL A 233 -15.45 4.87 1.52
N PHE A 234 -14.42 4.19 2.05
CA PHE A 234 -13.34 4.85 2.74
C PHE A 234 -12.64 5.89 1.85
N LEU A 235 -12.26 5.51 0.63
CA LEU A 235 -11.59 6.42 -0.31
C LEU A 235 -12.49 7.60 -0.71
N TYR A 236 -13.80 7.38 -0.88
CA TYR A 236 -14.75 8.46 -1.15
C TYR A 236 -14.78 9.48 -0.03
N GLN A 237 -14.97 9.02 1.20
CA GLN A 237 -15.03 9.87 2.38
C GLN A 237 -13.76 10.71 2.57
N GLN A 238 -12.60 10.14 2.24
CA GLN A 238 -11.32 10.82 2.46
C GLN A 238 -10.90 11.71 1.29
N LEU A 239 -11.26 11.38 0.04
CA LEU A 239 -10.69 12.01 -1.16
C LEU A 239 -11.71 12.74 -2.03
N MET A 240 -13.00 12.36 -1.98
CA MET A 240 -14.05 12.98 -2.79
C MET A 240 -14.93 13.92 -1.96
N ASP A 241 -15.36 13.47 -0.77
CA ASP A 241 -16.27 14.22 0.10
C ASP A 241 -15.54 15.20 1.02
N ALA A 242 -14.21 15.09 1.16
CA ALA A 242 -13.41 16.04 1.92
C ALA A 242 -13.45 17.41 1.25
N ALA A 243 -14.30 18.30 1.80
CA ALA A 243 -14.46 19.70 1.40
C ALA A 243 -13.31 20.57 1.95
#